data_d471783efb180201c7d20d8c92da471f
#
_entry.id   d471783efb180201c7d20d8c92da471f
#
_cell.length_a   1.000
_cell.length_b   1.000
_cell.length_c   1.000
_cell.angle_alpha   90.00
_cell.angle_beta   90.00
_cell.angle_gamma   90.00
#
_symmetry.space_group_name_H-M   'P 1'
#
loop_
_entity.id
_entity.type
_entity.pdbx_description
1 polymer ?
#
loop_
_entity_poly.entity_id
_entity_poly.type
_entity_poly.pdbx_seq_one_letter_code
_entity_poly.pdbx_strand_id
1 'polypeptide(L)'
;IATGRRLQNGIAVNGGLLEDHGQAVCDLEAATALPGSHNWQNAAAAYAATRTLGIGPEVISRALLNFPGLAHRMEHIAAIDGVKFINDSKATNGDAAARALACFNSIYWIAGGRNKSNGLKALQPNFRRIAFLIGEAEQNFADELEGRVNYSRCGTLDNALEAAAAQARDDGRAGAVVLFSPACASFDQYSDFQARGEAFRKLVMNLEQRQTAQARRYCA
;
A
#
# COMPACT_ATOMS: atom_id res chain seq x y z
N ILE A 1 2.53 16.35 -19.13
CA ILE A 1 2.94 15.11 -18.46
C ILE A 1 2.08 13.97 -19.00
N ALA A 2 2.69 12.83 -19.31
CA ALA A 2 1.99 11.62 -19.69
C ALA A 2 2.48 10.41 -18.88
N THR A 3 1.58 9.43 -18.72
CA THR A 3 1.90 8.12 -18.13
C THR A 3 1.50 7.02 -19.10
N GLY A 4 2.30 5.95 -19.19
CA GLY A 4 2.04 4.81 -20.06
C GLY A 4 2.30 5.06 -21.55
N ARG A 5 2.90 6.19 -21.91
CA ARG A 5 3.35 6.49 -23.29
C ARG A 5 4.54 7.43 -23.30
N ARG A 6 5.38 7.32 -24.33
CA ARG A 6 6.49 8.27 -24.58
C ARG A 6 5.96 9.57 -25.15
N LEU A 7 6.63 10.68 -24.79
CA LEU A 7 6.43 11.99 -25.39
C LEU A 7 7.76 12.48 -25.97
N GLN A 8 7.74 12.97 -27.20
CA GLN A 8 8.92 13.66 -27.78
C GLN A 8 9.16 15.01 -27.09
N ASN A 9 8.09 15.72 -26.72
CA ASN A 9 8.15 16.98 -26.01
C ASN A 9 7.34 16.88 -24.71
N GLY A 10 8.02 17.05 -23.58
CA GLY A 10 7.41 17.03 -22.25
C GLY A 10 7.92 15.90 -21.36
N ILE A 11 7.27 15.74 -20.22
CA ILE A 11 7.66 14.79 -19.20
C ILE A 11 6.73 13.56 -19.28
N ALA A 12 7.34 12.38 -19.33
CA ALA A 12 6.61 11.12 -19.40
C ALA A 12 7.13 10.11 -18.37
N VAL A 13 6.25 9.19 -17.96
CA VAL A 13 6.67 7.96 -17.26
C VAL A 13 6.11 6.77 -18.02
N ASN A 14 6.99 5.88 -18.42
CA ASN A 14 6.65 4.67 -19.14
C ASN A 14 7.36 3.46 -18.53
N GLY A 15 6.60 2.49 -17.97
CA GLY A 15 7.19 1.32 -17.31
C GLY A 15 8.17 1.69 -16.19
N GLY A 16 7.84 2.71 -15.36
CA GLY A 16 8.74 3.18 -14.31
C GLY A 16 9.80 4.19 -14.74
N LEU A 17 10.19 4.20 -16.01
CA LEU A 17 11.22 5.13 -16.53
C LEU A 17 10.65 6.54 -16.66
N LEU A 18 11.21 7.49 -15.90
CA LEU A 18 10.93 8.92 -16.03
C LEU A 18 11.77 9.50 -17.18
N GLU A 19 11.10 10.15 -18.12
CA GLU A 19 11.70 10.80 -19.30
C GLU A 19 11.37 12.29 -19.32
N ASP A 20 12.35 13.13 -19.70
CA ASP A 20 12.21 14.58 -19.96
C ASP A 20 12.59 14.86 -21.40
N HIS A 21 11.62 15.32 -22.24
CA HIS A 21 11.79 15.53 -23.68
C HIS A 21 12.42 14.32 -24.41
N GLY A 22 12.00 13.11 -24.03
CA GLY A 22 12.49 11.86 -24.60
C GLY A 22 13.84 11.37 -24.07
N GLN A 23 14.48 12.11 -23.17
CA GLN A 23 15.70 11.70 -22.51
C GLN A 23 15.40 11.03 -21.18
N ALA A 24 16.02 9.87 -20.92
CA ALA A 24 15.87 9.15 -19.66
C ALA A 24 16.46 9.97 -18.49
N VAL A 25 15.69 10.08 -17.41
CA VAL A 25 16.10 10.79 -16.18
C VAL A 25 16.44 9.80 -15.08
N CYS A 26 15.49 8.94 -14.70
CA CYS A 26 15.70 7.89 -13.70
C CYS A 26 14.64 6.80 -13.81
N ASP A 27 14.96 5.63 -13.26
CA ASP A 27 14.03 4.53 -13.08
C ASP A 27 13.35 4.64 -11.71
N LEU A 28 12.06 4.94 -11.69
CA LEU A 28 11.26 5.08 -10.48
C LEU A 28 10.91 3.74 -9.84
N GLU A 29 11.15 2.59 -10.52
CA GLU A 29 11.03 1.28 -9.87
C GLU A 29 12.04 1.11 -8.74
N ALA A 30 13.19 1.78 -8.84
CA ALA A 30 14.20 1.81 -7.78
C ALA A 30 13.78 2.66 -6.56
N ALA A 31 12.76 3.52 -6.69
CA ALA A 31 12.23 4.33 -5.59
C ALA A 31 11.27 3.51 -4.72
N THR A 32 11.80 2.72 -3.79
CA THR A 32 11.06 1.74 -2.98
C THR A 32 9.88 2.33 -2.19
N ALA A 33 9.93 3.62 -1.85
CA ALA A 33 8.86 4.33 -1.16
C ALA A 33 7.77 4.89 -2.11
N LEU A 34 7.92 4.70 -3.42
CA LEU A 34 6.98 5.17 -4.44
C LEU A 34 6.42 4.01 -5.30
N PRO A 35 5.88 2.94 -4.70
CA PRO A 35 5.39 1.80 -5.46
C PRO A 35 4.16 2.15 -6.30
N GLY A 36 4.14 1.63 -7.53
CA GLY A 36 3.00 1.68 -8.43
C GLY A 36 2.91 2.94 -9.30
N SER A 37 2.24 2.78 -10.44
CA SER A 37 2.15 3.78 -11.51
C SER A 37 1.55 5.12 -11.07
N HIS A 38 0.63 5.12 -10.11
CA HIS A 38 0.05 6.35 -9.57
C HIS A 38 1.07 7.20 -8.79
N ASN A 39 2.02 6.58 -8.07
CA ASN A 39 3.12 7.29 -7.42
C ASN A 39 4.15 7.79 -8.43
N TRP A 40 4.39 7.05 -9.49
CA TRP A 40 5.26 7.50 -10.59
C TRP A 40 4.67 8.71 -11.31
N GLN A 41 3.34 8.78 -11.46
CA GLN A 41 2.65 9.96 -11.97
C GLN A 41 2.84 11.17 -11.05
N ASN A 42 2.73 10.98 -9.74
CA ASN A 42 3.01 12.03 -8.75
C ASN A 42 4.47 12.48 -8.80
N ALA A 43 5.41 11.55 -8.93
CA ALA A 43 6.84 11.84 -9.08
C ALA A 43 7.12 12.65 -10.36
N ALA A 44 6.50 12.30 -11.48
CA ALA A 44 6.61 13.07 -12.73
C ALA A 44 6.05 14.50 -12.59
N ALA A 45 4.94 14.66 -11.86
CA ALA A 45 4.38 15.98 -11.58
C ALA A 45 5.31 16.83 -10.68
N ALA A 46 5.88 16.20 -9.63
CA ALA A 46 6.86 16.85 -8.77
C ALA A 46 8.13 17.22 -9.55
N TYR A 47 8.63 16.31 -10.39
CA TYR A 47 9.75 16.58 -11.28
C TYR A 47 9.46 17.79 -12.17
N ALA A 48 8.32 17.81 -12.88
CA ALA A 48 7.94 18.92 -13.73
C ALA A 48 7.92 20.25 -13.00
N ALA A 49 7.27 20.31 -11.85
CA ALA A 49 7.17 21.52 -11.05
C ALA A 49 8.59 22.01 -10.59
N THR A 50 9.43 21.07 -10.16
CA THR A 50 10.79 21.40 -9.68
C THR A 50 11.69 21.87 -10.81
N ARG A 51 11.53 21.30 -12.03
CA ARG A 51 12.26 21.75 -13.23
C ARG A 51 11.94 23.21 -13.60
N THR A 52 10.71 23.67 -13.41
CA THR A 52 10.34 25.08 -13.68
C THR A 52 11.06 26.06 -12.73
N LEU A 53 11.53 25.58 -11.59
CA LEU A 53 12.34 26.38 -10.64
C LEU A 53 13.84 26.37 -10.98
N GLY A 54 14.24 25.78 -12.12
CA GLY A 54 15.62 25.75 -12.59
C GLY A 54 16.51 24.67 -11.95
N ILE A 55 15.92 23.73 -11.17
CA ILE A 55 16.69 22.66 -10.54
C ILE A 55 17.04 21.59 -11.58
N GLY A 56 18.32 21.14 -11.58
CA GLY A 56 18.84 20.16 -12.52
C GLY A 56 18.22 18.76 -12.35
N PRO A 57 18.09 17.98 -13.46
CA PRO A 57 17.47 16.66 -13.44
C PRO A 57 18.17 15.67 -12.49
N GLU A 58 19.48 15.74 -12.35
CA GLU A 58 20.24 14.83 -11.49
C GLU A 58 19.92 15.04 -9.99
N VAL A 59 19.71 16.30 -9.59
CA VAL A 59 19.36 16.66 -8.20
C VAL A 59 17.95 16.12 -7.89
N ILE A 60 17.00 16.34 -8.81
CA ILE A 60 15.61 15.90 -8.65
C ILE A 60 15.54 14.36 -8.65
N SER A 61 16.25 13.71 -9.59
CA SER A 61 16.33 12.25 -9.67
C SER A 61 16.83 11.65 -8.34
N ARG A 62 17.92 12.18 -7.80
CA ARG A 62 18.44 11.73 -6.50
C ARG A 62 17.43 11.92 -5.38
N ALA A 63 16.72 13.03 -5.36
CA ALA A 63 15.68 13.30 -4.35
C ALA A 63 14.49 12.32 -4.47
N LEU A 64 14.03 12.00 -5.68
CA LEU A 64 12.98 11.05 -5.93
C LEU A 64 13.36 9.63 -5.51
N LEU A 65 14.57 9.18 -5.87
CA LEU A 65 15.06 7.83 -5.56
C LEU A 65 15.31 7.64 -4.05
N ASN A 66 15.68 8.69 -3.34
CA ASN A 66 15.90 8.67 -1.88
C ASN A 66 14.72 9.19 -1.07
N PHE A 67 13.55 9.39 -1.70
CA PHE A 67 12.37 9.84 -0.98
C PHE A 67 11.96 8.81 0.07
N PRO A 68 11.86 9.19 1.36
CA PRO A 68 11.57 8.24 2.44
C PRO A 68 10.12 7.77 2.49
N GLY A 69 9.26 8.31 1.65
CA GLY A 69 7.81 8.09 1.71
C GLY A 69 7.11 9.02 2.69
N LEU A 70 5.81 8.80 2.85
CA LEU A 70 4.96 9.48 3.81
C LEU A 70 4.36 8.46 4.78
N ALA A 71 4.31 8.80 6.07
CA ALA A 71 3.66 7.97 7.07
C ALA A 71 2.22 7.64 6.64
N HIS A 72 1.82 6.39 6.84
CA HIS A 72 0.48 5.87 6.54
C HIS A 72 0.07 5.92 5.06
N ARG A 73 1.03 6.08 4.15
CA ARG A 73 0.80 6.04 2.70
C ARG A 73 1.75 5.06 2.03
N MET A 74 1.27 3.85 1.75
CA MET A 74 2.06 2.73 1.21
C MET A 74 3.37 2.52 1.97
N GLU A 75 3.35 2.82 3.26
CA GLU A 75 4.49 2.82 4.14
C GLU A 75 4.91 1.40 4.50
N HIS A 76 6.14 1.02 4.16
CA HIS A 76 6.72 -0.24 4.60
C HIS A 76 7.09 -0.17 6.09
N ILE A 77 6.46 -1.01 6.94
CA ILE A 77 6.72 -1.05 8.37
C ILE A 77 7.80 -2.06 8.72
N ALA A 78 7.64 -3.29 8.27
CA ALA A 78 8.56 -4.40 8.54
C ALA A 78 8.44 -5.50 7.50
N ALA A 79 9.41 -6.41 7.50
CA ALA A 79 9.32 -7.70 6.83
C ALA A 79 9.56 -8.80 7.87
N ILE A 80 8.56 -9.65 8.11
CA ILE A 80 8.56 -10.68 9.14
C ILE A 80 8.33 -12.02 8.43
N ASP A 81 9.23 -12.97 8.60
CA ASP A 81 9.19 -14.30 7.95
C ASP A 81 8.99 -14.22 6.41
N GLY A 82 9.58 -13.22 5.76
CA GLY A 82 9.45 -13.00 4.33
C GLY A 82 8.15 -12.31 3.88
N VAL A 83 7.23 -12.03 4.80
CA VAL A 83 5.99 -11.29 4.56
C VAL A 83 6.23 -9.80 4.82
N LYS A 84 5.89 -8.94 3.86
CA LYS A 84 5.97 -7.47 4.01
C LYS A 84 4.70 -6.93 4.65
N PHE A 85 4.83 -5.97 5.57
CA PHE A 85 3.72 -5.27 6.21
C PHE A 85 3.67 -3.83 5.73
N ILE A 86 2.59 -3.46 5.05
CA ILE A 86 2.43 -2.15 4.40
C ILE A 86 1.25 -1.41 5.04
N ASN A 87 1.52 -0.20 5.50
CA ASN A 87 0.55 0.71 6.10
C ASN A 87 0.09 1.76 5.08
N ASP A 88 -1.14 1.64 4.65
CA ASP A 88 -1.80 2.60 3.75
C ASP A 88 -3.11 3.11 4.39
N SER A 89 -3.07 3.41 5.70
CA SER A 89 -4.24 3.92 6.44
C SER A 89 -4.85 5.18 5.82
N LYS A 90 -4.09 5.90 4.99
CA LYS A 90 -4.53 7.07 4.21
C LYS A 90 -5.53 6.72 3.10
N ALA A 91 -5.62 5.47 2.66
CA ALA A 91 -6.62 5.00 1.70
C ALA A 91 -8.02 4.96 2.35
N THR A 92 -8.66 6.12 2.44
CA THR A 92 -9.96 6.32 3.10
C THR A 92 -11.16 6.17 2.16
N ASN A 93 -10.97 5.60 0.98
CA ASN A 93 -12.01 5.28 0.00
C ASN A 93 -11.57 4.13 -0.91
N GLY A 94 -12.54 3.53 -1.64
CA GLY A 94 -12.31 2.38 -2.51
C GLY A 94 -11.34 2.65 -3.67
N ASP A 95 -11.34 3.85 -4.26
CA ASP A 95 -10.43 4.22 -5.36
C ASP A 95 -8.96 4.22 -4.92
N ALA A 96 -8.70 4.73 -3.71
CA ALA A 96 -7.35 4.73 -3.14
C ALA A 96 -6.89 3.29 -2.86
N ALA A 97 -7.73 2.47 -2.23
CA ALA A 97 -7.42 1.07 -1.96
C ALA A 97 -7.22 0.26 -3.25
N ALA A 98 -8.00 0.51 -4.30
CA ALA A 98 -7.82 -0.16 -5.59
C ALA A 98 -6.43 0.08 -6.18
N ARG A 99 -5.91 1.31 -6.06
CA ARG A 99 -4.54 1.66 -6.51
C ARG A 99 -3.48 0.96 -5.67
N ALA A 100 -3.63 0.93 -4.35
CA ALA A 100 -2.70 0.22 -3.46
C ALA A 100 -2.68 -1.28 -3.75
N LEU A 101 -3.85 -1.86 -3.94
CA LEU A 101 -4.01 -3.27 -4.30
C LEU A 101 -3.38 -3.62 -5.66
N ALA A 102 -3.29 -2.71 -6.60
CA ALA A 102 -2.65 -2.93 -7.89
C ALA A 102 -1.10 -3.00 -7.82
N CYS A 103 -0.49 -2.63 -6.70
CA CYS A 103 0.96 -2.61 -6.53
C CYS A 103 1.58 -3.99 -6.22
N PHE A 104 0.78 -4.99 -5.84
CA PHE A 104 1.27 -6.28 -5.37
C PHE A 104 0.47 -7.44 -5.96
N ASN A 105 1.11 -8.62 -6.06
CA ASN A 105 0.50 -9.82 -6.64
C ASN A 105 -0.08 -10.79 -5.59
N SER A 106 0.50 -10.85 -4.38
CA SER A 106 0.09 -11.75 -3.30
C SER A 106 -0.27 -10.93 -2.07
N ILE A 107 -1.58 -10.71 -1.85
CA ILE A 107 -2.05 -9.73 -0.86
C ILE A 107 -2.98 -10.38 0.15
N TYR A 108 -2.71 -10.11 1.43
CA TYR A 108 -3.56 -10.33 2.59
C TYR A 108 -4.05 -8.94 3.02
N TRP A 109 -5.26 -8.61 2.56
CA TRP A 109 -5.77 -7.25 2.59
C TRP A 109 -6.62 -6.98 3.82
N ILE A 110 -6.23 -6.02 4.65
CA ILE A 110 -7.04 -5.56 5.79
C ILE A 110 -7.85 -4.33 5.34
N ALA A 111 -9.19 -4.45 5.40
CA ALA A 111 -10.13 -3.45 4.91
C ALA A 111 -11.29 -3.23 5.86
N GLY A 112 -11.81 -1.99 5.90
CA GLY A 112 -12.98 -1.64 6.68
C GLY A 112 -12.80 -0.36 7.50
N GLY A 113 -13.82 -0.05 8.27
CA GLY A 113 -13.98 1.21 8.98
C GLY A 113 -15.36 1.80 8.68
N ARG A 114 -15.51 3.13 8.75
CA ARG A 114 -16.76 3.80 8.38
C ARG A 114 -16.83 4.01 6.87
N ASN A 115 -17.77 3.29 6.22
CA ASN A 115 -17.94 3.32 4.77
C ASN A 115 -18.33 4.72 4.28
N LYS A 116 -17.83 5.07 3.10
CA LYS A 116 -18.31 6.20 2.29
C LYS A 116 -19.12 5.63 1.11
N SER A 117 -20.01 6.43 0.55
CA SER A 117 -21.08 6.06 -0.39
C SER A 117 -20.69 5.20 -1.61
N ASN A 118 -19.40 5.04 -1.93
CA ASN A 118 -18.95 4.33 -3.13
C ASN A 118 -18.51 2.87 -2.91
N GLY A 119 -18.42 2.39 -1.64
CA GLY A 119 -18.03 1.02 -1.33
C GLY A 119 -16.76 0.56 -2.05
N LEU A 120 -16.76 -0.68 -2.51
CA LEU A 120 -15.66 -1.32 -3.22
C LEU A 120 -15.83 -1.36 -4.75
N LYS A 121 -16.68 -0.53 -5.33
CA LYS A 121 -17.00 -0.52 -6.78
C LYS A 121 -15.79 -0.35 -7.69
N ALA A 122 -14.75 0.33 -7.23
CA ALA A 122 -13.50 0.53 -7.97
C ALA A 122 -12.62 -0.74 -8.04
N LEU A 123 -12.94 -1.77 -7.26
CA LEU A 123 -12.13 -2.99 -7.21
C LEU A 123 -12.39 -3.88 -8.42
N GLN A 124 -11.33 -4.15 -9.17
CA GLN A 124 -11.37 -5.13 -10.26
C GLN A 124 -11.51 -6.56 -9.71
N PRO A 125 -12.32 -7.44 -10.34
CA PRO A 125 -12.65 -8.77 -9.81
C PRO A 125 -11.53 -9.81 -9.86
N ASN A 126 -10.35 -9.51 -10.36
CA ASN A 126 -9.27 -10.47 -10.62
C ASN A 126 -8.27 -10.57 -9.45
N PHE A 127 -8.67 -11.13 -8.29
CA PHE A 127 -7.80 -11.11 -7.13
C PHE A 127 -7.44 -12.49 -6.58
N ARG A 128 -6.17 -12.84 -6.66
CA ARG A 128 -5.54 -13.82 -5.75
C ARG A 128 -5.31 -13.16 -4.39
N ARG A 129 -6.39 -12.73 -3.71
CA ARG A 129 -6.35 -11.97 -2.48
C ARG A 129 -7.27 -12.59 -1.45
N ILE A 130 -6.93 -12.41 -0.19
CA ILE A 130 -7.79 -12.72 0.94
C ILE A 130 -8.03 -11.41 1.67
N ALA A 131 -9.28 -11.09 1.96
CA ALA A 131 -9.65 -9.88 2.68
C ALA A 131 -9.92 -10.19 4.16
N PHE A 132 -9.45 -9.33 5.05
CA PHE A 132 -9.69 -9.37 6.49
C PHE A 132 -10.45 -8.11 6.86
N LEU A 133 -11.74 -8.28 7.17
CA LEU A 133 -12.69 -7.18 7.27
C LEU A 133 -12.82 -6.69 8.71
N ILE A 134 -12.88 -5.36 8.89
CA ILE A 134 -12.94 -4.70 10.20
C ILE A 134 -13.99 -3.58 10.24
N GLY A 135 -14.44 -3.25 11.46
CA GLY A 135 -15.24 -2.06 11.74
C GLY A 135 -16.66 -2.08 11.17
N GLU A 136 -17.27 -0.89 11.10
CA GLU A 136 -18.69 -0.72 10.71
C GLU A 136 -18.99 -1.25 9.29
N ALA A 137 -18.01 -1.19 8.36
CA ALA A 137 -18.19 -1.63 6.98
C ALA A 137 -18.08 -3.14 6.77
N GLU A 138 -17.76 -3.92 7.80
CA GLU A 138 -17.47 -5.35 7.71
C GLU A 138 -18.54 -6.14 6.95
N GLN A 139 -19.82 -5.99 7.34
CA GLN A 139 -20.92 -6.68 6.67
C GLN A 139 -21.11 -6.23 5.22
N ASN A 140 -21.08 -4.92 4.98
CA ASN A 140 -21.25 -4.34 3.65
C ASN A 140 -20.15 -4.81 2.68
N PHE A 141 -18.91 -4.88 3.16
CA PHE A 141 -17.79 -5.38 2.36
C PHE A 141 -17.85 -6.89 2.14
N ALA A 142 -18.32 -7.65 3.13
CA ALA A 142 -18.57 -9.08 2.96
C ALA A 142 -19.56 -9.33 1.82
N ASP A 143 -20.70 -8.61 1.80
CA ASP A 143 -21.72 -8.72 0.77
C ASP A 143 -21.17 -8.33 -0.63
N GLU A 144 -20.33 -7.27 -0.72
CA GLU A 144 -19.73 -6.84 -1.98
C GLU A 144 -18.63 -7.80 -2.49
N LEU A 145 -17.96 -8.54 -1.60
CA LEU A 145 -16.88 -9.47 -1.94
C LEU A 145 -17.36 -10.92 -2.14
N GLU A 146 -18.60 -11.23 -1.75
CA GLU A 146 -19.16 -12.59 -1.86
C GLU A 146 -19.02 -13.16 -3.27
N GLY A 147 -18.47 -14.38 -3.37
CA GLY A 147 -18.22 -15.03 -4.65
C GLY A 147 -17.09 -14.42 -5.51
N ARG A 148 -16.40 -13.36 -5.05
CA ARG A 148 -15.36 -12.63 -5.79
C ARG A 148 -13.98 -12.71 -5.15
N VAL A 149 -13.93 -12.64 -3.83
CA VAL A 149 -12.70 -12.65 -3.02
C VAL A 149 -12.99 -13.41 -1.73
N ASN A 150 -12.10 -14.32 -1.34
CA ASN A 150 -12.19 -14.95 -0.02
C ASN A 150 -11.99 -13.89 1.06
N TYR A 151 -12.82 -13.93 2.10
CA TYR A 151 -12.71 -12.99 3.20
C TYR A 151 -12.93 -13.65 4.56
N SER A 152 -12.42 -12.99 5.60
CA SER A 152 -12.69 -13.28 7.01
C SER A 152 -13.18 -12.04 7.71
N ARG A 153 -14.18 -12.17 8.57
CA ARG A 153 -14.70 -11.09 9.40
C ARG A 153 -13.94 -11.07 10.71
N CYS A 154 -13.25 -10.00 11.01
CA CYS A 154 -12.31 -9.89 12.13
C CYS A 154 -12.74 -8.86 13.19
N GLY A 155 -13.63 -7.94 12.84
CA GLY A 155 -14.15 -6.90 13.72
C GLY A 155 -13.16 -5.80 14.05
N THR A 156 -11.95 -6.14 14.53
CA THR A 156 -10.92 -5.20 14.96
C THR A 156 -9.62 -5.33 14.17
N LEU A 157 -8.79 -4.28 14.21
CA LEU A 157 -7.53 -4.22 13.46
C LEU A 157 -6.51 -5.26 13.96
N ASP A 158 -6.44 -5.48 15.26
CA ASP A 158 -5.54 -6.45 15.88
C ASP A 158 -5.89 -7.88 15.47
N ASN A 159 -7.16 -8.28 15.53
CA ASN A 159 -7.61 -9.59 15.06
C ASN A 159 -7.33 -9.78 13.57
N ALA A 160 -7.56 -8.75 12.75
CA ALA A 160 -7.32 -8.80 11.31
C ALA A 160 -5.83 -8.94 10.99
N LEU A 161 -4.96 -8.23 11.72
CA LEU A 161 -3.50 -8.34 11.53
C LEU A 161 -3.00 -9.74 11.89
N GLU A 162 -3.40 -10.29 13.04
CA GLU A 162 -3.00 -11.64 13.47
C GLU A 162 -3.46 -12.70 12.47
N ALA A 163 -4.72 -12.63 12.02
CA ALA A 163 -5.27 -13.56 11.03
C ALA A 163 -4.56 -13.43 9.67
N ALA A 164 -4.33 -12.21 9.19
CA ALA A 164 -3.64 -11.95 7.92
C ALA A 164 -2.18 -12.43 7.95
N ALA A 165 -1.47 -12.18 9.05
CA ALA A 165 -0.09 -12.60 9.24
C ALA A 165 0.03 -14.14 9.32
N ALA A 166 -0.87 -14.80 10.05
CA ALA A 166 -0.92 -16.25 10.14
C ALA A 166 -1.17 -16.88 8.76
N GLN A 167 -2.20 -16.43 8.05
CA GLN A 167 -2.53 -16.93 6.73
C GLN A 167 -1.41 -16.70 5.70
N ALA A 168 -0.76 -15.54 5.74
CA ALA A 168 0.35 -15.23 4.83
C ALA A 168 1.55 -16.15 5.05
N ARG A 169 1.86 -16.46 6.30
CA ARG A 169 2.91 -17.39 6.68
C ARG A 169 2.56 -18.82 6.27
N ASP A 170 1.35 -19.29 6.57
CA ASP A 170 0.90 -20.64 6.29
C ASP A 170 0.84 -20.94 4.77
N ASP A 171 0.40 -19.96 3.97
CA ASP A 171 0.39 -20.05 2.51
C ASP A 171 1.80 -20.06 1.90
N GLY A 172 2.81 -19.49 2.56
CA GLY A 172 4.22 -19.50 2.11
C GLY A 172 4.46 -18.87 0.74
N ARG A 173 3.59 -17.95 0.30
CA ARG A 173 3.67 -17.37 -1.06
C ARG A 173 4.83 -16.39 -1.16
N ALA A 174 5.64 -16.55 -2.20
CA ALA A 174 6.71 -15.59 -2.49
C ALA A 174 6.14 -14.18 -2.71
N GLY A 175 6.77 -13.17 -2.09
CA GLY A 175 6.37 -11.78 -2.20
C GLY A 175 5.03 -11.46 -1.50
N ALA A 176 4.64 -12.26 -0.50
CA ALA A 176 3.44 -12.02 0.31
C ALA A 176 3.48 -10.65 1.00
N VAL A 177 2.33 -9.97 0.98
CA VAL A 177 2.15 -8.64 1.58
C VAL A 177 0.90 -8.63 2.44
N VAL A 178 1.03 -8.31 3.71
CA VAL A 178 -0.09 -7.87 4.55
C VAL A 178 -0.27 -6.37 4.30
N LEU A 179 -1.32 -6.03 3.57
CA LEU A 179 -1.62 -4.66 3.15
C LEU A 179 -2.78 -4.09 3.96
N PHE A 180 -2.51 -3.12 4.81
CA PHE A 180 -3.53 -2.33 5.48
C PHE A 180 -3.90 -1.13 4.62
N SER A 181 -4.94 -1.26 3.79
CA SER A 181 -5.50 -0.21 2.91
C SER A 181 -7.02 -0.21 3.06
N PRO A 182 -7.56 0.50 4.06
CA PRO A 182 -8.88 0.26 4.63
C PRO A 182 -10.06 0.54 3.70
N ALA A 183 -9.91 1.32 2.65
CA ALA A 183 -10.99 1.77 1.76
C ALA A 183 -12.10 2.61 2.46
N CYS A 184 -11.96 2.88 3.75
CA CYS A 184 -12.92 3.52 4.64
C CYS A 184 -12.31 4.65 5.46
N ALA A 185 -13.14 5.58 5.91
CA ALA A 185 -12.77 6.49 6.99
C ALA A 185 -12.55 5.71 8.30
N SER A 186 -11.83 6.31 9.25
CA SER A 186 -11.42 5.65 10.50
C SER A 186 -12.34 5.93 11.69
N PHE A 187 -13.34 6.80 11.51
CA PHE A 187 -14.13 7.41 12.60
C PHE A 187 -15.08 6.48 13.36
N ASP A 188 -15.08 5.20 13.04
CA ASP A 188 -15.78 4.15 13.79
C ASP A 188 -14.98 3.66 15.00
N GLN A 189 -13.65 3.51 14.84
CA GLN A 189 -12.78 2.96 15.88
C GLN A 189 -11.60 3.89 16.25
N TYR A 190 -11.34 4.95 15.47
CA TYR A 190 -10.20 5.85 15.65
C TYR A 190 -10.59 7.30 15.39
N SER A 191 -9.88 8.25 16.01
CA SER A 191 -10.11 9.69 15.84
C SER A 191 -9.82 10.18 14.41
N ASP A 192 -8.86 9.57 13.74
CA ASP A 192 -8.41 9.93 12.41
C ASP A 192 -7.62 8.78 11.77
N PHE A 193 -7.20 8.95 10.48
CA PHE A 193 -6.43 7.93 9.78
C PHE A 193 -4.99 7.81 10.33
N GLN A 194 -4.44 8.86 10.94
CA GLN A 194 -3.11 8.83 11.55
C GLN A 194 -3.12 7.94 12.79
N ALA A 195 -4.07 8.13 13.71
CA ALA A 195 -4.25 7.29 14.89
C ALA A 195 -4.44 5.82 14.51
N ARG A 196 -5.25 5.55 13.48
CA ARG A 196 -5.45 4.19 12.95
C ARG A 196 -4.17 3.61 12.35
N GLY A 197 -3.44 4.40 11.58
CA GLY A 197 -2.17 3.98 10.98
C GLY A 197 -1.08 3.74 12.02
N GLU A 198 -1.04 4.55 13.07
CA GLU A 198 -0.11 4.36 14.17
C GLU A 198 -0.44 3.12 15.01
N ALA A 199 -1.73 2.80 15.19
CA ALA A 199 -2.16 1.55 15.80
C ALA A 199 -1.67 0.33 15.00
N PHE A 200 -1.83 0.36 13.66
CA PHE A 200 -1.30 -0.70 12.80
C PHE A 200 0.22 -0.84 12.93
N ARG A 201 0.97 0.26 12.90
CA ARG A 201 2.42 0.26 13.09
C ARG A 201 2.82 -0.43 14.40
N LYS A 202 2.20 -0.04 15.51
CA LYS A 202 2.48 -0.63 16.85
C LYS A 202 2.20 -2.13 16.88
N LEU A 203 1.10 -2.57 16.29
CA LEU A 203 0.72 -3.98 16.22
C LEU A 203 1.76 -4.79 15.42
N VAL A 204 2.23 -4.29 14.28
CA VAL A 204 3.26 -4.94 13.45
C VAL A 204 4.59 -5.02 14.22
N MET A 205 5.02 -3.95 14.88
CA MET A 205 6.26 -3.96 15.67
C MET A 205 6.18 -4.94 16.85
N ASN A 206 5.03 -5.04 17.51
CA ASN A 206 4.80 -6.03 18.57
C ASN A 206 4.86 -7.46 18.04
N LEU A 207 4.32 -7.71 16.85
CA LEU A 207 4.39 -9.01 16.18
C LEU A 207 5.84 -9.37 15.88
N GLU A 208 6.63 -8.46 15.32
CA GLU A 208 8.05 -8.64 15.02
C GLU A 208 8.85 -9.00 16.27
N GLN A 209 8.63 -8.27 17.38
CA GLN A 209 9.30 -8.52 18.65
C GLN A 209 8.97 -9.92 19.21
N ARG A 210 7.70 -10.32 19.17
CA ARG A 210 7.26 -11.66 19.62
C ARG A 210 7.94 -12.78 18.83
N GLN A 211 8.00 -12.65 17.50
CA GLN A 211 8.63 -13.66 16.64
C GLN A 211 10.15 -13.73 16.84
N THR A 212 10.81 -12.58 16.96
CA THR A 212 12.24 -12.53 17.27
C THR A 212 12.56 -13.20 18.62
N ALA A 213 11.72 -12.96 19.64
CA ALA A 213 11.89 -13.59 20.95
C ALA A 213 11.66 -15.11 20.89
N GLN A 214 10.70 -15.56 20.10
CA GLN A 214 10.43 -16.99 19.91
C GLN A 214 11.59 -17.69 19.17
N ALA A 215 12.11 -17.10 18.10
CA ALA A 215 13.24 -17.65 17.36
C ALA A 215 14.48 -17.82 18.25
N ARG A 216 14.78 -16.84 19.11
CA ARG A 216 15.90 -16.93 20.07
C ARG A 216 15.76 -18.08 21.08
N ARG A 217 14.53 -18.44 21.48
CA ARG A 217 14.27 -19.56 22.42
C ARG A 217 14.48 -20.93 21.78
N TYR A 218 14.33 -21.05 20.46
CA TYR A 218 14.56 -22.30 19.73
C TYR A 218 16.04 -22.51 19.35
N CYS A 219 16.85 -21.45 19.39
CA CYS A 219 18.29 -21.52 19.08
C CYS A 219 19.19 -21.59 20.34
N ALA A 220 18.62 -21.54 21.54
CA ALA A 220 19.31 -21.66 22.81
C ALA A 220 19.06 -23.03 23.46
#